data_51f128e75a57e857d43593bba3b921f5
#
_entry.id   51f128e75a57e857d43593bba3b921f5
#
_cell.length_a   1.000
_cell.length_b   1.000
_cell.length_c   1.000
_cell.angle_alpha   90.00
_cell.angle_beta   90.00
_cell.angle_gamma   90.00
#
_symmetry.space_group_name_H-M   'P 1'
#
loop_
_entity.id
_entity.type
_entity.pdbx_description
1 polymer ?
#
loop_
_entity_poly.entity_id
_entity_poly.type
_entity_poly.pdbx_seq_one_letter_code
_entity_poly.pdbx_strand_id
1 'polypeptide(L)'
;MYDLPSDFTSAQLEAKKILAHLLERLKEEDSKHYPKYGKWVERHPRLDDFCFRCIRPQVWTFLNGRWSLDAMKAIGGDLKYEGRGLYLDGVLGLDRRVRIYIGQAGSIRSRVAQHLNFRYRRDNPSLHYHAMQNSIYNSIGLIAQVPSPNMGNQTLPGMDCPDLLLNMLEMWMCLVFRSLPLQTLDIWLPEDGTLKKGRKSGQEGEFGGLNVASPLDQGEKQREWLDLSECEDPLIREYLGRGRESSKVEVKEEEDSPVQRRINYTERAKSFNKHWKQLGPENAASKAAEKLFFVTIAALIGTALFRAGAASAARAPG
;
A
#
# COMPACT_ATOMS: atom_id res chain seq x y z
N MET A 1 -3.86 -8.73 -18.83
CA MET A 1 -4.23 -9.99 -18.17
C MET A 1 -3.21 -11.04 -18.57
N TYR A 2 -2.94 -11.98 -17.67
CA TYR A 2 -1.97 -13.05 -17.87
C TYR A 2 -2.69 -14.35 -18.19
N ASP A 3 -2.02 -15.28 -18.88
CA ASP A 3 -2.60 -16.58 -19.17
C ASP A 3 -2.58 -17.46 -17.92
N LEU A 4 -3.59 -18.34 -17.81
CA LEU A 4 -3.60 -19.36 -16.76
C LEU A 4 -2.51 -20.38 -17.10
N PRO A 5 -1.70 -20.81 -16.10
CA PRO A 5 -0.71 -21.86 -16.34
C PRO A 5 -1.41 -23.20 -16.62
N SER A 6 -0.78 -24.03 -17.46
CA SER A 6 -1.21 -25.42 -17.68
C SER A 6 -1.09 -26.25 -16.40
N ASP A 7 0.00 -26.00 -15.65
CA ASP A 7 0.29 -26.67 -14.39
C ASP A 7 0.47 -25.64 -13.28
N PHE A 8 -0.37 -25.76 -12.24
CA PHE A 8 -0.31 -24.86 -11.08
C PHE A 8 0.80 -25.30 -10.12
N THR A 9 1.61 -24.35 -9.69
CA THR A 9 2.56 -24.54 -8.59
C THR A 9 1.84 -24.72 -7.25
N SER A 10 2.55 -25.22 -6.22
CA SER A 10 1.97 -25.40 -4.88
C SER A 10 1.41 -24.09 -4.31
N ALA A 11 2.12 -22.98 -4.49
CA ALA A 11 1.66 -21.66 -4.04
C ALA A 11 0.41 -21.18 -4.80
N GLN A 12 0.32 -21.46 -6.11
CA GLN A 12 -0.87 -21.12 -6.90
C GLN A 12 -2.07 -21.98 -6.50
N LEU A 13 -1.86 -23.29 -6.22
CA LEU A 13 -2.93 -24.17 -5.72
C LEU A 13 -3.44 -23.72 -4.34
N GLU A 14 -2.53 -23.32 -3.44
CA GLU A 14 -2.88 -22.75 -2.14
C GLU A 14 -3.70 -21.47 -2.32
N ALA A 15 -3.23 -20.54 -3.15
CA ALA A 15 -3.94 -19.29 -3.43
C ALA A 15 -5.32 -19.52 -4.07
N LYS A 16 -5.45 -20.54 -4.94
CA LYS A 16 -6.72 -20.92 -5.56
C LYS A 16 -7.70 -21.48 -4.53
N LYS A 17 -7.23 -22.31 -3.59
CA LYS A 17 -8.08 -22.81 -2.47
C LYS A 17 -8.57 -21.65 -1.59
N ILE A 18 -7.70 -20.71 -1.27
CA ILE A 18 -8.06 -19.52 -0.48
C ILE A 18 -9.11 -18.69 -1.22
N LEU A 19 -8.95 -18.47 -2.53
CA LEU A 19 -9.91 -17.72 -3.33
C LEU A 19 -11.26 -18.41 -3.37
N ALA A 20 -11.28 -19.71 -3.66
CA ALA A 20 -12.51 -20.49 -3.70
C ALA A 20 -13.25 -20.42 -2.35
N HIS A 21 -12.54 -20.61 -1.24
CA HIS A 21 -13.12 -20.48 0.10
C HIS A 21 -13.66 -19.08 0.37
N LEU A 22 -12.93 -18.03 0.01
CA LEU A 22 -13.38 -16.64 0.15
C LEU A 22 -14.66 -16.40 -0.65
N LEU A 23 -14.75 -16.86 -1.90
CA LEU A 23 -15.95 -16.71 -2.74
C LEU A 23 -17.16 -17.45 -2.17
N GLU A 24 -16.98 -18.66 -1.63
CA GLU A 24 -18.05 -19.40 -0.96
C GLU A 24 -18.54 -18.66 0.30
N ARG A 25 -17.60 -18.19 1.15
CA ARG A 25 -17.96 -17.39 2.34
C ARG A 25 -18.74 -16.12 2.01
N LEU A 26 -18.46 -15.49 0.87
CA LEU A 26 -19.19 -14.29 0.42
C LEU A 26 -20.60 -14.60 -0.07
N LYS A 27 -20.92 -15.87 -0.40
CA LYS A 27 -22.23 -16.33 -0.81
C LYS A 27 -23.08 -16.86 0.36
N GLU A 28 -22.54 -16.99 1.56
CA GLU A 28 -23.28 -17.39 2.74
C GLU A 28 -24.28 -16.30 3.15
N GLU A 29 -25.57 -16.62 3.17
CA GLU A 29 -26.65 -15.66 3.42
C GLU A 29 -26.62 -15.03 4.83
N ASP A 30 -26.05 -15.74 5.81
CA ASP A 30 -25.85 -15.29 7.18
C ASP A 30 -24.61 -14.38 7.34
N SER A 31 -23.77 -14.30 6.32
CA SER A 31 -22.60 -13.43 6.33
C SER A 31 -23.00 -11.96 6.23
N LYS A 32 -22.38 -11.10 7.08
CA LYS A 32 -22.56 -9.64 6.98
C LYS A 32 -22.18 -9.08 5.60
N HIS A 33 -21.38 -9.81 4.83
CA HIS A 33 -20.93 -9.40 3.50
C HIS A 33 -21.86 -9.83 2.38
N TYR A 34 -22.78 -10.77 2.63
CA TYR A 34 -23.71 -11.27 1.61
C TYR A 34 -24.54 -10.19 0.91
N PRO A 35 -25.13 -9.21 1.61
CA PRO A 35 -25.91 -8.16 0.96
C PRO A 35 -25.14 -7.37 -0.10
N LYS A 36 -23.81 -7.24 0.09
CA LYS A 36 -22.94 -6.47 -0.80
C LYS A 36 -22.29 -7.34 -1.88
N TYR A 37 -21.85 -8.54 -1.55
CA TYR A 37 -21.05 -9.40 -2.43
C TYR A 37 -21.77 -10.64 -2.94
N GLY A 38 -22.69 -11.24 -2.18
CA GLY A 38 -23.26 -12.56 -2.47
C GLY A 38 -23.82 -12.67 -3.88
N LYS A 39 -24.86 -11.89 -4.19
CA LYS A 39 -25.48 -11.86 -5.51
C LYS A 39 -24.54 -11.42 -6.64
N TRP A 40 -23.55 -10.60 -6.32
CA TRP A 40 -22.54 -10.18 -7.30
C TRP A 40 -21.60 -11.34 -7.66
N VAL A 41 -21.12 -12.11 -6.67
CA VAL A 41 -20.30 -13.30 -6.91
C VAL A 41 -21.07 -14.35 -7.71
N GLU A 42 -22.34 -14.62 -7.37
CA GLU A 42 -23.20 -15.60 -8.06
C GLU A 42 -23.39 -15.28 -9.56
N ARG A 43 -23.47 -14.00 -9.90
CA ARG A 43 -23.60 -13.56 -11.31
C ARG A 43 -22.33 -13.75 -12.14
N HIS A 44 -21.19 -14.01 -11.51
CA HIS A 44 -19.89 -14.10 -12.17
C HIS A 44 -19.21 -15.48 -11.96
N PRO A 45 -19.73 -16.58 -12.54
CA PRO A 45 -19.22 -17.94 -12.27
C PRO A 45 -17.78 -18.18 -12.69
N ARG A 46 -17.15 -17.27 -13.48
CA ARG A 46 -15.74 -17.31 -13.89
C ARG A 46 -14.90 -16.23 -13.22
N LEU A 47 -15.35 -15.73 -12.07
CA LEU A 47 -14.67 -14.65 -11.34
C LEU A 47 -13.31 -15.11 -10.82
N ASP A 48 -13.19 -16.33 -10.37
CA ASP A 48 -11.95 -16.93 -9.89
C ASP A 48 -10.84 -16.95 -10.96
N ASP A 49 -11.14 -17.45 -12.15
CA ASP A 49 -10.22 -17.46 -13.29
C ASP A 49 -9.80 -16.04 -13.67
N PHE A 50 -10.75 -15.12 -13.68
CA PHE A 50 -10.46 -13.72 -13.98
C PHE A 50 -9.54 -13.08 -12.95
N CYS A 51 -9.78 -13.32 -11.65
CA CYS A 51 -8.91 -12.85 -10.57
C CYS A 51 -7.50 -13.38 -10.70
N PHE A 52 -7.34 -14.67 -11.01
CA PHE A 52 -6.04 -15.27 -11.23
C PHE A 52 -5.28 -14.59 -12.37
N ARG A 53 -5.95 -14.28 -13.47
CA ARG A 53 -5.39 -13.60 -14.64
C ARG A 53 -5.01 -12.14 -14.37
N CYS A 54 -5.52 -11.53 -13.30
CA CYS A 54 -5.12 -10.19 -12.89
C CYS A 54 -3.79 -10.17 -12.13
N ILE A 55 -3.38 -11.31 -11.52
CA ILE A 55 -2.16 -11.40 -10.72
C ILE A 55 -0.93 -11.54 -11.61
N ARG A 56 0.11 -10.75 -11.33
CA ARG A 56 1.34 -10.76 -12.08
C ARG A 56 2.17 -12.04 -11.83
N PRO A 57 2.79 -12.62 -12.86
CA PRO A 57 3.58 -13.86 -12.74
C PRO A 57 4.70 -13.79 -11.68
N GLN A 58 5.31 -12.61 -11.49
CA GLN A 58 6.37 -12.40 -10.50
C GLN A 58 5.88 -12.62 -9.05
N VAL A 59 4.59 -12.41 -8.78
CA VAL A 59 3.97 -12.70 -7.48
C VAL A 59 4.01 -14.20 -7.21
N TRP A 60 3.68 -15.02 -8.19
CA TRP A 60 3.72 -16.47 -8.05
C TRP A 60 5.14 -16.98 -7.85
N THR A 61 6.12 -16.41 -8.55
CA THR A 61 7.54 -16.70 -8.33
C THR A 61 7.97 -16.39 -6.91
N PHE A 62 7.57 -15.22 -6.38
CA PHE A 62 7.83 -14.85 -4.99
C PHE A 62 7.18 -15.82 -4.00
N LEU A 63 5.89 -16.14 -4.18
CA LEU A 63 5.14 -17.00 -3.26
C LEU A 63 5.66 -18.44 -3.23
N ASN A 64 6.25 -18.91 -4.34
CA ASN A 64 6.84 -20.25 -4.46
C ASN A 64 8.28 -20.33 -3.92
N GLY A 65 8.93 -19.18 -3.76
CA GLY A 65 10.31 -19.06 -3.33
C GLY A 65 10.47 -18.83 -1.82
N ARG A 66 11.69 -18.54 -1.43
CA ARG A 66 12.01 -18.08 -0.07
C ARG A 66 11.56 -16.62 0.09
N TRP A 67 10.80 -16.36 1.13
CA TRP A 67 10.35 -15.01 1.43
C TRP A 67 11.51 -14.19 2.01
N SER A 68 11.79 -13.06 1.38
CA SER A 68 12.75 -12.04 1.83
C SER A 68 12.40 -10.70 1.22
N LEU A 69 12.94 -9.62 1.78
CA LEU A 69 12.74 -8.28 1.23
C LEU A 69 13.29 -8.15 -0.20
N ASP A 70 14.42 -8.80 -0.48
CA ASP A 70 15.01 -8.80 -1.84
C ASP A 70 14.15 -9.56 -2.83
N ALA A 71 13.55 -10.69 -2.42
CA ALA A 71 12.58 -11.40 -3.25
C ALA A 71 11.32 -10.54 -3.49
N MET A 72 10.85 -9.73 -2.51
CA MET A 72 9.76 -8.79 -2.70
C MET A 72 10.10 -7.69 -3.69
N LYS A 73 11.34 -7.18 -3.70
CA LYS A 73 11.80 -6.23 -4.72
C LYS A 73 11.68 -6.79 -6.13
N ALA A 74 11.93 -8.10 -6.31
CA ALA A 74 11.82 -8.77 -7.60
C ALA A 74 10.37 -8.83 -8.13
N ILE A 75 9.35 -8.66 -7.28
CA ILE A 75 7.97 -8.49 -7.73
C ILE A 75 7.91 -7.27 -8.65
N GLY A 76 8.50 -6.15 -8.27
CA GLY A 76 8.64 -4.95 -9.11
C GLY A 76 7.33 -4.47 -9.71
N GLY A 77 7.40 -4.01 -10.95
CA GLY A 77 6.24 -3.57 -11.75
C GLY A 77 6.22 -2.08 -12.03
N ASP A 78 5.33 -1.66 -12.91
CA ASP A 78 5.20 -0.24 -13.28
C ASP A 78 4.41 0.52 -12.20
N LEU A 79 5.12 1.18 -11.30
CA LEU A 79 4.52 2.04 -10.27
C LEU A 79 3.94 3.35 -10.82
N LYS A 80 4.15 3.64 -12.11
CA LYS A 80 3.53 4.78 -12.83
C LYS A 80 2.22 4.39 -13.50
N TYR A 81 1.77 3.15 -13.36
CA TYR A 81 0.52 2.67 -13.93
C TYR A 81 -0.67 3.51 -13.41
N GLU A 82 -1.45 4.08 -14.33
CA GLU A 82 -2.58 4.95 -14.00
C GLU A 82 -3.91 4.19 -13.81
N GLY A 83 -3.91 2.89 -14.07
CA GLY A 83 -5.09 2.03 -13.93
C GLY A 83 -5.27 1.48 -12.51
N ARG A 84 -6.38 0.75 -12.36
CA ARG A 84 -6.73 0.03 -11.14
C ARG A 84 -5.78 -1.13 -10.89
N GLY A 85 -5.46 -1.35 -9.63
CA GLY A 85 -4.60 -2.49 -9.28
C GLY A 85 -4.38 -2.64 -7.79
N LEU A 86 -3.63 -3.70 -7.48
CA LEU A 86 -3.16 -4.00 -6.13
C LEU A 86 -1.64 -3.85 -6.06
N TYR A 87 -1.18 -3.40 -4.92
CA TYR A 87 0.25 -3.27 -4.62
C TYR A 87 0.57 -3.88 -3.26
N LEU A 88 1.83 -4.25 -3.11
CA LEU A 88 2.43 -4.68 -1.85
C LEU A 88 3.45 -3.62 -1.44
N ASP A 89 3.55 -3.33 -0.14
CA ASP A 89 4.69 -2.65 0.46
C ASP A 89 5.32 -3.55 1.52
N GLY A 90 6.55 -4.00 1.24
CA GLY A 90 7.38 -4.74 2.18
C GLY A 90 8.24 -3.76 2.99
N VAL A 91 8.02 -3.70 4.28
CA VAL A 91 8.65 -2.73 5.20
C VAL A 91 9.62 -3.44 6.13
N LEU A 92 10.93 -3.14 6.02
CA LEU A 92 11.95 -3.59 6.96
C LEU A 92 12.05 -2.60 8.11
N GLY A 93 11.57 -2.97 9.29
CA GLY A 93 11.61 -2.16 10.49
C GLY A 93 13.00 -1.99 11.08
N LEU A 94 13.18 -1.01 11.98
CA LEU A 94 14.40 -0.81 12.77
C LEU A 94 14.74 -2.03 13.63
N ASP A 95 13.73 -2.80 14.02
CA ASP A 95 13.84 -4.08 14.73
C ASP A 95 14.24 -5.26 13.82
N ARG A 96 14.56 -5.00 12.55
CA ARG A 96 14.91 -5.97 11.51
C ARG A 96 13.81 -6.96 11.14
N ARG A 97 12.59 -6.76 11.58
CA ARG A 97 11.42 -7.52 11.12
C ARG A 97 10.89 -6.97 9.81
N VAL A 98 10.48 -7.88 8.93
CA VAL A 98 9.82 -7.51 7.67
C VAL A 98 8.32 -7.57 7.88
N ARG A 99 7.63 -6.51 7.48
CA ARG A 99 6.16 -6.42 7.55
C ARG A 99 5.60 -6.17 6.18
N ILE A 100 4.41 -6.71 5.93
CA ILE A 100 3.75 -6.65 4.64
C ILE A 100 2.45 -5.86 4.76
N TYR A 101 2.30 -4.89 3.88
CA TYR A 101 1.05 -4.20 3.65
C TYR A 101 0.56 -4.51 2.24
N ILE A 102 -0.71 -4.89 2.10
CA ILE A 102 -1.40 -5.02 0.82
C ILE A 102 -2.38 -3.88 0.68
N GLY A 103 -2.43 -3.26 -0.48
CA GLY A 103 -3.36 -2.17 -0.73
C GLY A 103 -3.89 -2.17 -2.16
N GLN A 104 -5.01 -1.48 -2.37
CA GLN A 104 -5.62 -1.28 -3.66
C GLN A 104 -5.63 0.20 -4.06
N ALA A 105 -5.75 0.47 -5.34
CA ALA A 105 -5.91 1.81 -5.85
C ALA A 105 -6.69 1.85 -7.16
N GLY A 106 -7.47 2.91 -7.36
CA GLY A 106 -8.05 3.26 -8.67
C GLY A 106 -7.00 3.79 -9.66
N SER A 107 -5.89 4.33 -9.12
CA SER A 107 -4.67 4.71 -9.85
C SER A 107 -3.45 4.38 -9.00
N ILE A 108 -2.67 3.40 -9.41
CA ILE A 108 -1.45 2.97 -8.72
C ILE A 108 -0.47 4.14 -8.61
N ARG A 109 -0.24 4.88 -9.69
CA ARG A 109 0.64 6.06 -9.71
C ARG A 109 0.29 7.07 -8.62
N SER A 110 -0.98 7.45 -8.55
CA SER A 110 -1.44 8.43 -7.56
C SER A 110 -1.26 7.91 -6.13
N ARG A 111 -1.57 6.62 -5.91
CA ARG A 111 -1.46 6.00 -4.58
C ARG A 111 -0.01 5.87 -4.12
N VAL A 112 0.88 5.45 -4.99
CA VAL A 112 2.32 5.36 -4.69
C VAL A 112 2.88 6.75 -4.40
N ALA A 113 2.51 7.77 -5.19
CA ALA A 113 2.90 9.16 -4.93
C ALA A 113 2.45 9.65 -3.52
N GLN A 114 1.23 9.28 -3.09
CA GLN A 114 0.74 9.56 -1.73
C GLN A 114 1.60 8.88 -0.66
N HIS A 115 1.95 7.60 -0.84
CA HIS A 115 2.81 6.87 0.09
C HIS A 115 4.22 7.49 0.20
N LEU A 116 4.76 7.97 -0.90
CA LEU A 116 6.08 8.61 -0.91
C LEU A 116 6.06 10.06 -0.38
N ASN A 117 4.89 10.70 -0.34
CA ASN A 117 4.73 12.06 0.14
C ASN A 117 4.69 12.11 1.67
N PHE A 118 5.73 12.68 2.29
CA PHE A 118 5.82 12.82 3.74
C PHE A 118 4.65 13.63 4.34
N ARG A 119 4.22 14.72 3.68
CA ARG A 119 3.10 15.55 4.18
C ARG A 119 1.80 14.74 4.19
N TYR A 120 1.54 14.00 3.11
CA TYR A 120 0.36 13.13 3.04
C TYR A 120 0.36 12.08 4.16
N ARG A 121 1.49 11.42 4.43
CA ARG A 121 1.59 10.43 5.51
C ARG A 121 1.37 11.04 6.89
N ARG A 122 1.89 12.25 7.14
CA ARG A 122 1.70 12.99 8.39
C ARG A 122 0.24 13.36 8.61
N ASP A 123 -0.43 13.82 7.55
CA ASP A 123 -1.81 14.32 7.61
C ASP A 123 -2.85 13.17 7.58
N ASN A 124 -2.43 11.95 7.25
CA ASN A 124 -3.26 10.74 7.19
C ASN A 124 -2.60 9.59 7.98
N PRO A 125 -2.51 9.70 9.33
CA PRO A 125 -1.80 8.70 10.13
C PRO A 125 -2.46 7.33 10.01
N SER A 126 -1.63 6.29 9.89
CA SER A 126 -2.05 4.88 9.84
C SER A 126 -0.93 3.99 10.34
N LEU A 127 -1.25 2.75 10.72
CA LEU A 127 -0.23 1.76 11.11
C LEU A 127 0.81 1.55 10.00
N HIS A 128 0.39 1.46 8.75
CA HIS A 128 1.29 1.35 7.61
C HIS A 128 2.26 2.53 7.53
N TYR A 129 1.77 3.78 7.67
CA TYR A 129 2.65 4.95 7.65
C TYR A 129 3.54 5.06 8.89
N HIS A 130 3.05 4.61 10.05
CA HIS A 130 3.87 4.49 11.24
C HIS A 130 5.03 3.48 11.01
N ALA A 131 4.74 2.33 10.40
CA ALA A 131 5.75 1.34 10.03
C ALA A 131 6.78 1.92 9.04
N MET A 132 6.33 2.64 8.01
CA MET A 132 7.23 3.30 7.05
C MET A 132 8.13 4.35 7.70
N GLN A 133 7.64 5.10 8.69
CA GLN A 133 8.43 6.09 9.43
C GLN A 133 9.50 5.45 10.33
N ASN A 134 9.24 4.24 10.83
CA ASN A 134 10.13 3.46 11.67
C ASN A 134 10.83 2.33 10.89
N SER A 135 11.10 2.56 9.59
CA SER A 135 11.73 1.57 8.72
C SER A 135 13.14 1.93 8.34
N ILE A 136 13.97 0.91 8.13
CA ILE A 136 15.28 1.02 7.48
C ILE A 136 15.08 1.17 5.97
N TYR A 137 14.12 0.41 5.43
CA TYR A 137 13.86 0.34 4.01
C TYR A 137 12.43 -0.17 3.75
N ASN A 138 11.82 0.29 2.67
CA ASN A 138 10.57 -0.29 2.17
C ASN A 138 10.65 -0.55 0.66
N SER A 139 9.88 -1.52 0.19
CA SER A 139 9.83 -1.91 -1.22
C SER A 139 8.39 -2.06 -1.67
N ILE A 140 7.98 -1.19 -2.58
CA ILE A 140 6.65 -1.25 -3.19
C ILE A 140 6.73 -2.09 -4.47
N GLY A 141 5.84 -3.08 -4.59
CA GLY A 141 5.68 -3.90 -5.78
C GLY A 141 4.23 -3.95 -6.26
N LEU A 142 4.02 -4.00 -7.57
CA LEU A 142 2.69 -4.15 -8.15
C LEU A 142 2.30 -5.63 -8.16
N ILE A 143 1.18 -5.98 -7.51
CA ILE A 143 0.69 -7.36 -7.42
C ILE A 143 -0.24 -7.70 -8.58
N ALA A 144 -1.24 -6.85 -8.82
CA ALA A 144 -2.29 -7.07 -9.79
C ALA A 144 -2.57 -5.83 -10.61
N GLN A 145 -2.93 -6.05 -11.88
CA GLN A 145 -3.43 -5.03 -12.77
C GLN A 145 -4.82 -5.42 -13.22
N VAL A 146 -5.80 -4.59 -12.89
CA VAL A 146 -7.17 -4.77 -13.32
C VAL A 146 -7.37 -4.00 -14.62
N PRO A 147 -7.82 -4.67 -15.71
CA PRO A 147 -8.01 -4.03 -16.98
C PRO A 147 -9.10 -2.94 -16.93
N SER A 148 -9.12 -2.06 -17.91
CA SER A 148 -10.22 -1.11 -18.07
C SER A 148 -11.52 -1.86 -18.43
N PRO A 149 -12.70 -1.45 -17.89
CA PRO A 149 -13.98 -2.09 -18.21
C PRO A 149 -14.31 -2.12 -19.71
N ASN A 150 -13.79 -1.18 -20.46
CA ASN A 150 -14.11 -0.93 -21.88
C ASN A 150 -13.16 -1.62 -22.86
N MET A 151 -12.41 -2.64 -22.43
CA MET A 151 -11.56 -3.41 -23.34
C MET A 151 -12.40 -4.43 -24.14
N GLY A 152 -12.96 -3.96 -25.28
CA GLY A 152 -13.70 -4.81 -26.21
C GLY A 152 -15.21 -4.94 -25.90
N ASN A 153 -15.92 -5.66 -26.77
CA ASN A 153 -17.36 -5.85 -26.67
C ASN A 153 -17.81 -6.86 -25.60
N GLN A 154 -16.90 -7.37 -24.77
CA GLN A 154 -17.23 -8.35 -23.72
C GLN A 154 -17.05 -7.74 -22.33
N THR A 155 -18.07 -7.81 -21.52
CA THR A 155 -18.01 -7.50 -20.08
C THR A 155 -17.15 -8.56 -19.39
N LEU A 156 -16.01 -8.14 -18.85
CA LEU A 156 -15.16 -9.02 -18.05
C LEU A 156 -15.84 -9.35 -16.72
N PRO A 157 -15.64 -10.57 -16.16
CA PRO A 157 -16.25 -10.97 -14.89
C PRO A 157 -15.96 -9.96 -13.77
N GLY A 158 -17.00 -9.53 -13.06
CA GLY A 158 -16.89 -8.61 -11.93
C GLY A 158 -16.65 -7.13 -12.29
N MET A 159 -16.50 -6.79 -13.56
CA MET A 159 -16.21 -5.41 -14.01
C MET A 159 -17.45 -4.53 -14.09
N ASP A 160 -18.64 -5.07 -13.86
CA ASP A 160 -19.86 -4.30 -13.58
C ASP A 160 -19.77 -3.51 -12.26
N CYS A 161 -19.00 -4.03 -11.27
CA CYS A 161 -18.68 -3.35 -10.02
C CYS A 161 -17.17 -3.41 -9.72
N PRO A 162 -16.34 -2.59 -10.37
CA PRO A 162 -14.87 -2.65 -10.21
C PRO A 162 -14.38 -2.45 -8.79
N ASP A 163 -15.12 -1.74 -7.95
CA ASP A 163 -14.76 -1.49 -6.56
C ASP A 163 -14.96 -2.76 -5.70
N LEU A 164 -16.02 -3.55 -5.97
CA LEU A 164 -16.20 -4.84 -5.30
C LEU A 164 -15.10 -5.83 -5.71
N LEU A 165 -14.74 -5.81 -6.98
CA LEU A 165 -13.65 -6.63 -7.50
C LEU A 165 -12.32 -6.28 -6.82
N LEU A 166 -12.00 -4.99 -6.71
CA LEU A 166 -10.77 -4.54 -6.03
C LEU A 166 -10.76 -4.94 -4.54
N ASN A 167 -11.86 -4.72 -3.83
CA ASN A 167 -11.99 -5.10 -2.42
C ASN A 167 -11.78 -6.61 -2.22
N MET A 168 -12.40 -7.41 -3.06
CA MET A 168 -12.29 -8.87 -3.01
C MET A 168 -10.88 -9.35 -3.38
N LEU A 169 -10.26 -8.77 -4.42
CA LEU A 169 -8.87 -9.05 -4.79
C LEU A 169 -7.89 -8.65 -3.68
N GLU A 170 -8.09 -7.49 -3.03
CA GLU A 170 -7.27 -7.06 -1.89
C GLU A 170 -7.43 -8.03 -0.73
N MET A 171 -8.68 -8.42 -0.36
CA MET A 171 -8.92 -9.40 0.68
C MET A 171 -8.24 -10.72 0.38
N TRP A 172 -8.38 -11.24 -0.83
CA TRP A 172 -7.70 -12.46 -1.27
C TRP A 172 -6.17 -12.37 -1.10
N MET A 173 -5.55 -11.30 -1.57
CA MET A 173 -4.11 -11.11 -1.42
C MET A 173 -3.69 -10.88 0.03
N CYS A 174 -4.49 -10.20 0.84
CA CYS A 174 -4.24 -10.11 2.28
C CYS A 174 -4.20 -11.50 2.95
N LEU A 175 -5.09 -12.41 2.55
CA LEU A 175 -5.10 -13.80 3.03
C LEU A 175 -3.89 -14.59 2.53
N VAL A 176 -3.54 -14.48 1.24
CA VAL A 176 -2.39 -15.15 0.63
C VAL A 176 -1.07 -14.71 1.27
N PHE A 177 -0.89 -13.41 1.49
CA PHE A 177 0.31 -12.82 2.09
C PHE A 177 0.28 -12.81 3.64
N ARG A 178 -0.80 -13.26 4.27
CA ARG A 178 -0.95 -13.25 5.74
C ARG A 178 -0.75 -11.87 6.35
N SER A 179 -1.24 -10.82 5.68
CA SER A 179 -1.03 -9.42 6.12
C SER A 179 -2.09 -8.91 7.10
N LEU A 180 -3.13 -9.70 7.38
CA LEU A 180 -4.17 -9.43 8.38
C LEU A 180 -3.81 -10.02 9.75
N PRO A 181 -4.42 -9.55 10.85
CA PRO A 181 -4.27 -10.13 12.19
C PRO A 181 -4.66 -11.61 12.23
N LEU A 182 -4.03 -12.38 13.12
CA LEU A 182 -4.21 -13.84 13.23
C LEU A 182 -5.68 -14.23 13.39
N GLN A 183 -6.43 -13.55 14.26
CA GLN A 183 -7.86 -13.82 14.47
C GLN A 183 -8.67 -13.69 13.19
N THR A 184 -8.36 -12.69 12.35
CA THR A 184 -9.02 -12.51 11.04
C THR A 184 -8.60 -13.60 10.06
N LEU A 185 -7.32 -13.98 10.07
CA LEU A 185 -6.82 -15.09 9.24
C LEU A 185 -7.51 -16.41 9.62
N ASP A 186 -7.73 -16.68 10.90
CA ASP A 186 -8.40 -17.89 11.39
C ASP A 186 -9.87 -17.97 10.94
N ILE A 187 -10.54 -16.82 10.82
CA ILE A 187 -11.93 -16.76 10.35
C ILE A 187 -12.02 -17.00 8.84
N TRP A 188 -11.07 -16.44 8.05
CA TRP A 188 -11.18 -16.38 6.60
C TRP A 188 -10.34 -17.41 5.85
N LEU A 189 -9.43 -18.11 6.52
CA LEU A 189 -8.66 -19.18 5.90
C LEU A 189 -9.42 -20.51 5.98
N PRO A 190 -9.28 -21.37 4.96
CA PRO A 190 -9.81 -22.73 5.04
C PRO A 190 -9.28 -23.47 6.28
N GLU A 191 -10.09 -24.35 6.85
CA GLU A 191 -9.73 -25.15 8.04
C GLU A 191 -8.65 -26.22 7.78
N ASP A 192 -8.07 -26.25 6.60
CA ASP A 192 -6.93 -27.08 6.28
C ASP A 192 -5.73 -26.69 7.18
N GLY A 193 -5.38 -27.60 8.10
CA GLY A 193 -4.36 -27.34 9.13
C GLY A 193 -2.96 -26.96 8.60
N THR A 194 -2.72 -27.12 7.30
CA THR A 194 -1.49 -26.67 6.63
C THR A 194 -1.52 -25.18 6.33
N LEU A 195 -2.71 -24.63 6.06
CA LEU A 195 -2.89 -23.20 5.71
C LEU A 195 -2.97 -22.28 6.93
N LYS A 196 -3.46 -22.80 8.07
CA LYS A 196 -3.52 -22.05 9.35
C LYS A 196 -2.17 -21.88 10.03
N LYS A 197 -1.21 -22.75 9.76
CA LYS A 197 0.17 -22.56 10.23
C LYS A 197 0.77 -21.40 9.47
N GLY A 198 0.96 -20.27 10.17
CA GLY A 198 1.66 -19.12 9.60
C GLY A 198 2.95 -19.59 8.90
N ARG A 199 3.24 -19.05 7.72
CA ARG A 199 4.47 -19.39 7.02
C ARG A 199 5.63 -19.09 7.94
N LYS A 200 6.19 -20.12 8.55
CA LYS A 200 7.44 -20.00 9.28
C LYS A 200 8.50 -19.58 8.25
N SER A 201 8.90 -18.33 8.34
CA SER A 201 10.09 -17.85 7.66
C SER A 201 11.24 -18.77 8.05
N GLY A 202 11.83 -19.46 7.06
CA GLY A 202 13.06 -20.18 7.32
C GLY A 202 14.14 -19.18 7.73
N GLN A 203 14.58 -19.25 8.97
CA GLN A 203 15.77 -18.66 9.58
C GLN A 203 15.92 -17.14 9.74
N GLU A 204 15.14 -16.27 9.10
CA GLU A 204 15.32 -14.83 9.23
C GLU A 204 13.99 -14.08 9.50
N GLY A 205 13.50 -14.19 10.70
CA GLY A 205 12.44 -13.32 11.19
C GLY A 205 11.03 -13.66 10.69
N GLU A 206 10.09 -13.47 11.55
CA GLU A 206 8.66 -13.63 11.32
C GLU A 206 8.15 -12.47 10.46
N PHE A 207 7.41 -12.77 9.39
CA PHE A 207 6.74 -11.74 8.60
C PHE A 207 5.48 -11.27 9.33
N GLY A 208 5.43 -9.96 9.63
CA GLY A 208 4.26 -9.32 10.25
C GLY A 208 3.28 -8.78 9.21
N GLY A 209 2.01 -8.62 9.60
CA GLY A 209 0.98 -7.97 8.80
C GLY A 209 0.73 -6.53 9.23
N LEU A 210 0.45 -5.64 8.27
CA LEU A 210 0.13 -4.22 8.52
C LEU A 210 -1.30 -3.84 8.13
N ASN A 211 -2.11 -4.79 7.64
CA ASN A 211 -3.52 -4.54 7.32
C ASN A 211 -4.36 -4.63 8.61
N VAL A 212 -5.04 -3.56 8.96
CA VAL A 212 -5.79 -3.40 10.22
C VAL A 212 -7.30 -3.26 10.03
N ALA A 213 -7.77 -3.44 8.82
CA ALA A 213 -9.19 -3.42 8.50
C ALA A 213 -9.48 -4.39 7.36
N SER A 214 -10.67 -5.00 7.36
CA SER A 214 -11.11 -5.85 6.26
C SER A 214 -11.25 -5.05 4.97
N PRO A 215 -10.61 -5.44 3.87
CA PRO A 215 -10.86 -4.82 2.57
C PRO A 215 -12.32 -4.91 2.11
N LEU A 216 -13.06 -5.91 2.57
CA LEU A 216 -14.47 -6.11 2.23
C LEU A 216 -15.39 -5.00 2.76
N ASP A 217 -15.00 -4.36 3.88
CA ASP A 217 -15.73 -3.26 4.49
C ASP A 217 -15.40 -1.89 3.86
N GLN A 218 -14.60 -1.87 2.80
CA GLN A 218 -14.23 -0.61 2.14
C GLN A 218 -15.42 0.06 1.48
N GLY A 219 -15.54 1.37 1.67
CA GLY A 219 -16.68 2.16 1.19
C GLY A 219 -17.84 2.25 2.20
N GLU A 220 -17.76 1.61 3.35
CA GLU A 220 -18.72 1.76 4.43
C GLU A 220 -18.45 3.02 5.25
N LYS A 221 -19.53 3.65 5.73
CA LYS A 221 -19.43 4.90 6.52
C LYS A 221 -18.76 4.69 7.88
N GLN A 222 -18.98 3.53 8.49
CA GLN A 222 -18.32 3.10 9.71
C GLN A 222 -17.53 1.82 9.41
N ARG A 223 -16.21 1.97 9.37
CA ARG A 223 -15.30 0.85 9.16
C ARG A 223 -14.97 0.24 10.50
N GLU A 224 -15.22 -1.06 10.64
CA GLU A 224 -14.75 -1.80 11.80
C GLU A 224 -13.23 -1.99 11.71
N TRP A 225 -12.52 -1.53 12.72
CA TRP A 225 -11.11 -1.81 12.89
C TRP A 225 -10.94 -3.18 13.51
N LEU A 226 -10.00 -3.95 12.99
CA LEU A 226 -9.68 -5.26 13.54
C LEU A 226 -9.04 -5.10 14.93
N ASP A 227 -9.38 -5.97 15.86
CA ASP A 227 -8.79 -5.98 17.20
C ASP A 227 -7.31 -6.40 17.11
N LEU A 228 -6.44 -5.55 17.61
CA LEU A 228 -5.00 -5.76 17.65
C LEU A 228 -4.48 -5.89 19.09
N SER A 229 -5.36 -6.02 20.07
CA SER A 229 -4.99 -6.05 21.50
C SER A 229 -4.06 -7.22 21.87
N GLU A 230 -4.23 -8.35 21.19
CA GLU A 230 -3.40 -9.56 21.38
C GLU A 230 -2.17 -9.60 20.48
N CYS A 231 -1.93 -8.56 19.67
CA CYS A 231 -0.80 -8.54 18.76
C CYS A 231 0.52 -8.41 19.54
N GLU A 232 1.43 -9.34 19.32
CA GLU A 232 2.75 -9.36 19.98
C GLU A 232 3.80 -8.48 19.28
N ASP A 233 3.50 -7.94 18.11
CA ASP A 233 4.43 -7.11 17.35
C ASP A 233 4.73 -5.80 18.10
N PRO A 234 6.01 -5.53 18.46
CA PRO A 234 6.37 -4.34 19.22
C PRO A 234 6.00 -3.02 18.56
N LEU A 235 6.10 -2.94 17.23
CA LEU A 235 5.74 -1.74 16.46
C LEU A 235 4.24 -1.48 16.50
N ILE A 236 3.42 -2.52 16.44
CA ILE A 236 1.96 -2.41 16.55
C ILE A 236 1.57 -1.98 17.95
N ARG A 237 2.19 -2.55 18.99
CA ARG A 237 1.98 -2.14 20.39
C ARG A 237 2.35 -0.67 20.63
N GLU A 238 3.45 -0.22 20.07
CA GLU A 238 3.87 1.19 20.12
C GLU A 238 2.83 2.11 19.46
N TYR A 239 2.37 1.74 18.26
CA TYR A 239 1.33 2.49 17.54
C TYR A 239 0.03 2.62 18.37
N LEU A 240 -0.44 1.53 18.97
CA LEU A 240 -1.63 1.53 19.82
C LEU A 240 -1.44 2.35 21.10
N GLY A 241 -0.25 2.31 21.71
CA GLY A 241 0.11 3.12 22.88
C GLY A 241 0.06 4.62 22.58
N ARG A 242 0.63 5.05 21.47
CA ARG A 242 0.57 6.46 21.01
C ARG A 242 -0.85 6.93 20.73
N GLY A 243 -1.70 6.08 20.16
CA GLY A 243 -3.11 6.41 19.94
C GLY A 243 -3.87 6.69 21.24
N ARG A 244 -3.58 5.94 22.32
CA ARG A 244 -4.19 6.16 23.65
C ARG A 244 -3.71 7.46 24.31
N GLU A 245 -2.45 7.83 24.12
CA GLU A 245 -1.92 9.12 24.61
C GLU A 245 -2.51 10.30 23.87
N SER A 246 -2.65 10.23 22.55
CA SER A 246 -3.29 11.26 21.73
C SER A 246 -4.76 11.46 22.12
N SER A 247 -5.49 10.36 22.32
CA SER A 247 -6.90 10.44 22.77
C SER A 247 -7.06 11.05 24.17
N LYS A 248 -6.10 10.80 25.07
CA LYS A 248 -6.09 11.43 26.40
C LYS A 248 -5.78 12.93 26.33
N VAL A 249 -4.98 13.35 25.37
CA VAL A 249 -4.66 14.76 25.13
C VAL A 249 -5.87 15.48 24.50
N GLU A 250 -6.55 14.85 23.55
CA GLU A 250 -7.77 15.41 22.95
C GLU A 250 -8.90 15.60 23.96
N VAL A 251 -9.10 14.62 24.86
CA VAL A 251 -10.11 14.74 25.95
C VAL A 251 -9.77 15.86 26.93
N LYS A 252 -8.48 16.17 27.16
CA LYS A 252 -8.07 17.33 27.97
C LYS A 252 -8.19 18.67 27.22
N GLU A 253 -8.07 18.65 25.89
CA GLU A 253 -8.22 19.86 25.06
C GLU A 253 -9.71 20.23 24.84
N GLU A 254 -10.67 19.32 25.02
CA GLU A 254 -12.10 19.63 24.93
C GLU A 254 -12.63 20.48 26.09
N GLU A 255 -11.93 20.57 27.21
CA GLU A 255 -12.29 21.47 28.32
C GLU A 255 -11.82 22.92 28.11
N ASP A 256 -10.96 23.20 27.13
CA ASP A 256 -10.50 24.55 26.84
C ASP A 256 -11.45 25.31 25.90
N SER A 257 -11.78 26.56 26.27
CA SER A 257 -12.64 27.42 25.47
C SER A 257 -12.07 27.65 24.05
N PRO A 258 -12.93 27.96 23.04
CA PRO A 258 -12.46 28.25 21.67
C PRO A 258 -11.43 29.38 21.57
N VAL A 259 -11.45 30.31 22.55
CA VAL A 259 -10.48 31.40 22.66
C VAL A 259 -9.12 30.90 23.12
N GLN A 260 -9.09 29.95 24.06
CA GLN A 260 -7.85 29.35 24.57
C GLN A 260 -7.17 28.48 23.51
N ARG A 261 -7.95 27.75 22.69
CA ARG A 261 -7.43 26.98 21.54
C ARG A 261 -6.75 27.88 20.51
N ARG A 262 -7.30 29.05 20.21
CA ARG A 262 -6.68 30.04 19.30
C ARG A 262 -5.38 30.60 19.86
N ILE A 263 -5.31 30.88 21.15
CA ILE A 263 -4.10 31.39 21.82
C ILE A 263 -3.01 30.34 21.80
N ASN A 264 -3.32 29.10 22.18
CA ASN A 264 -2.38 27.96 22.18
C ASN A 264 -1.86 27.64 20.77
N TYR A 265 -2.72 27.71 19.75
CA TYR A 265 -2.27 27.53 18.35
C TYR A 265 -1.33 28.63 17.89
N THR A 266 -1.59 29.87 18.26
CA THR A 266 -0.76 31.02 17.91
C THR A 266 0.58 31.00 18.63
N GLU A 267 0.63 30.55 19.87
CA GLU A 267 1.89 30.40 20.63
C GLU A 267 2.73 29.23 20.15
N ARG A 268 2.11 28.06 19.82
CA ARG A 268 2.80 26.94 19.18
C ARG A 268 3.37 27.33 17.82
N ALA A 269 2.65 28.08 17.01
CA ALA A 269 3.14 28.60 15.72
C ALA A 269 4.29 29.60 15.89
N LYS A 270 4.26 30.46 16.93
CA LYS A 270 5.36 31.39 17.27
C LYS A 270 6.58 30.64 17.79
N SER A 271 6.40 29.63 18.65
CA SER A 271 7.48 28.77 19.15
C SER A 271 8.14 27.98 18.02
N PHE A 272 7.35 27.39 17.12
CA PHE A 272 7.84 26.70 15.94
C PHE A 272 8.65 27.64 15.02
N ASN A 273 8.13 28.84 14.74
CA ASN A 273 8.85 29.85 13.95
C ASN A 273 10.11 30.36 14.65
N LYS A 274 10.15 30.44 15.97
CA LYS A 274 11.33 30.85 16.73
C LYS A 274 12.40 29.76 16.70
N HIS A 275 12.02 28.50 16.87
CA HIS A 275 12.90 27.34 16.74
C HIS A 275 13.47 27.21 15.31
N TRP A 276 12.63 27.42 14.30
CA TRP A 276 13.02 27.40 12.89
C TRP A 276 13.98 28.53 12.52
N LYS A 277 13.86 29.69 13.15
CA LYS A 277 14.81 30.82 12.98
C LYS A 277 16.14 30.59 13.68
N GLN A 278 16.18 29.79 14.75
CA GLN A 278 17.42 29.43 15.47
C GLN A 278 18.24 28.36 14.74
N LEU A 279 17.66 27.59 13.81
CA LEU A 279 18.37 26.65 12.93
C LEU A 279 18.97 27.31 11.67
N GLY A 280 19.22 28.61 11.73
CA GLY A 280 19.46 29.51 10.62
C GLY A 280 20.75 29.44 9.81
N PRO A 281 21.92 28.90 10.20
CA PRO A 281 23.08 28.90 9.31
C PRO A 281 23.11 27.72 8.31
N GLU A 282 22.60 26.55 8.64
CA GLU A 282 22.60 25.39 7.72
C GLU A 282 21.66 25.56 6.53
N ASN A 283 20.53 26.25 6.73
CA ASN A 283 19.57 26.52 5.65
C ASN A 283 20.08 27.58 4.65
N ALA A 284 20.97 28.46 5.03
CA ALA A 284 21.60 29.44 4.12
C ALA A 284 22.56 28.75 3.15
N ALA A 285 23.32 27.76 3.64
CA ALA A 285 24.22 26.96 2.82
C ALA A 285 23.47 26.05 1.84
N SER A 286 22.37 25.45 2.26
CA SER A 286 21.50 24.63 1.40
C SER A 286 20.82 25.46 0.30
N LYS A 287 20.28 26.64 0.61
CA LYS A 287 19.73 27.56 -0.39
C LYS A 287 20.77 28.14 -1.34
N ALA A 288 22.00 28.36 -0.86
CA ALA A 288 23.11 28.80 -1.71
C ALA A 288 23.53 27.66 -2.67
N ALA A 289 23.61 26.42 -2.18
CA ALA A 289 23.90 25.23 -2.99
C ALA A 289 22.83 24.99 -4.05
N GLU A 290 21.55 25.13 -3.70
CA GLU A 290 20.42 25.01 -4.63
C GLU A 290 20.45 26.10 -5.71
N LYS A 291 20.73 27.35 -5.35
CA LYS A 291 20.89 28.43 -6.32
C LYS A 291 22.11 28.22 -7.23
N LEU A 292 23.24 27.75 -6.69
CA LEU A 292 24.41 27.39 -7.49
C LEU A 292 24.11 26.27 -8.49
N PHE A 293 23.37 25.25 -8.06
CA PHE A 293 22.95 24.14 -8.92
C PHE A 293 22.10 24.61 -10.10
N PHE A 294 21.10 25.46 -9.86
CA PHE A 294 20.27 26.03 -10.94
C PHE A 294 21.03 26.93 -11.89
N VAL A 295 21.99 27.76 -11.38
CA VAL A 295 22.84 28.61 -12.21
C VAL A 295 23.75 27.75 -13.09
N THR A 296 24.31 26.65 -12.55
CA THR A 296 25.19 25.73 -13.29
C THR A 296 24.42 25.01 -14.41
N ILE A 297 23.21 24.57 -14.14
CA ILE A 297 22.34 23.94 -15.16
C ILE A 297 21.97 24.96 -16.26
N ALA A 298 21.60 26.17 -15.91
CA ALA A 298 21.27 27.21 -16.88
C ALA A 298 22.48 27.58 -17.76
N ALA A 299 23.69 27.63 -17.20
CA ALA A 299 24.93 27.86 -17.96
C ALA A 299 25.26 26.70 -18.91
N LEU A 300 25.04 25.43 -18.49
CA LEU A 300 25.21 24.24 -19.35
C LEU A 300 24.24 24.21 -20.50
N ILE A 301 22.98 24.55 -20.26
CA ILE A 301 21.93 24.62 -21.31
C ILE A 301 22.26 25.77 -22.28
N GLY A 302 22.66 26.93 -21.77
CA GLY A 302 23.05 28.09 -22.59
C GLY A 302 24.23 27.77 -23.52
N THR A 303 25.27 27.08 -23.00
CA THR A 303 26.43 26.66 -23.82
C THR A 303 26.09 25.60 -24.86
N ALA A 304 25.17 24.68 -24.52
CA ALA A 304 24.70 23.68 -25.48
C ALA A 304 23.90 24.30 -26.65
N LEU A 305 23.02 25.26 -26.33
CA LEU A 305 22.24 26.01 -27.33
C LEU A 305 23.13 26.89 -28.23
N PHE A 306 24.14 27.53 -27.64
CA PHE A 306 25.11 28.35 -28.38
C PHE A 306 25.93 27.49 -29.38
N ARG A 307 26.41 26.31 -28.93
CA ARG A 307 27.11 25.38 -29.83
C ARG A 307 26.23 24.80 -30.92
N ALA A 308 24.95 24.52 -30.63
CA ALA A 308 24.00 24.07 -31.67
C ALA A 308 23.69 25.17 -32.72
N GLY A 309 23.56 26.43 -32.26
CA GLY A 309 23.40 27.59 -33.14
C GLY A 309 24.60 27.84 -34.04
N ALA A 310 25.81 27.74 -33.50
CA ALA A 310 27.06 27.92 -34.26
C ALA A 310 27.27 26.82 -35.32
N ALA A 311 26.89 25.58 -35.02
CA ALA A 311 26.95 24.45 -35.96
C ALA A 311 25.91 24.59 -37.11
N SER A 312 24.77 25.23 -36.86
CA SER A 312 23.76 25.52 -37.90
C SER A 312 24.19 26.66 -38.85
N ALA A 313 24.89 27.66 -38.34
CA ALA A 313 25.39 28.79 -39.15
C ALA A 313 26.56 28.38 -40.09
N ALA A 314 27.31 27.33 -39.79
CA ALA A 314 28.42 26.83 -40.58
C ALA A 314 27.99 25.91 -41.75
N ARG A 315 26.69 25.66 -41.93
CA ARG A 315 26.09 24.83 -43.01
C ARG A 315 25.23 25.57 -43.99
N ALA A 316 25.50 26.85 -44.29
CA ALA A 316 24.88 27.52 -45.41
C ALA A 316 25.65 27.17 -46.70
N PRO A 317 25.01 26.62 -47.72
CA PRO A 317 25.67 26.28 -48.99
C PRO A 317 25.95 27.54 -49.81
N GLY A 318 27.18 27.64 -50.29
CA GLY A 318 27.55 28.51 -51.38
C GLY A 318 27.10 27.90 -52.72
#